data_574c2bc032eb7dc57f29ddb2d09b02b0
#
_entry.id   574c2bc032eb7dc57f29ddb2d09b02b0
#
_cell.length_a   1.000
_cell.length_b   1.000
_cell.length_c   1.000
_cell.angle_alpha   90.00
_cell.angle_beta   90.00
_cell.angle_gamma   90.00
#
_symmetry.space_group_name_H-M   'P 1'
#
loop_
_entity.id
_entity.type
_entity.pdbx_description
1 polymer ?
#
loop_
_entity_poly.entity_id
_entity_poly.type
_entity_poly.pdbx_seq_one_letter_code
_entity_poly.pdbx_strand_id
1 'polypeptide(L)'
;DFIILSIHQVNDQEFWTQDYQKEKSQQEYIEGYYQEMLNVVKKYKNYSVLGHLDLMTRYDEIGNYPFEKVKSIITEILKTVIQDGKGIEINTSSHRYGLKDSTPSRDILKLYKELGGKIITIGSDSHKPEHLGAYIDEAKELLKEIGCDSFCTFEKMKPIFHQL
;
A
#
# COMPACT_ATOMS: atom_id res chain seq x y z
N ASP A 1 -1.35 9.90 17.31
CA ASP A 1 -2.46 8.96 17.45
C ASP A 1 -2.52 7.93 16.31
N PHE A 2 -1.83 8.19 15.18
CA PHE A 2 -1.83 7.35 14.01
C PHE A 2 -0.58 7.65 13.16
N ILE A 3 0.12 6.63 12.68
CA ILE A 3 1.32 6.77 11.86
C ILE A 3 1.17 5.88 10.62
N ILE A 4 1.29 6.48 9.44
CA ILE A 4 1.41 5.79 8.17
C ILE A 4 2.90 5.66 7.85
N LEU A 5 3.39 4.44 7.67
CA LEU A 5 4.73 4.16 7.18
C LEU A 5 4.70 4.11 5.65
N SER A 6 5.47 4.98 5.00
CA SER A 6 5.50 5.08 3.54
C SER A 6 6.94 5.04 3.01
N ILE A 7 7.13 4.49 1.83
CA ILE A 7 8.41 4.45 1.13
C ILE A 7 8.28 5.21 -0.18
N HIS A 8 8.97 6.35 -0.27
CA HIS A 8 8.93 7.25 -1.42
C HIS A 8 10.24 7.31 -2.19
N GLN A 9 11.29 6.69 -1.67
CA GLN A 9 12.63 6.65 -2.26
C GLN A 9 13.39 5.42 -1.77
N VAL A 10 14.41 5.01 -2.49
CA VAL A 10 15.34 3.97 -2.10
C VAL A 10 16.76 4.49 -2.33
N ASN A 11 17.64 4.38 -1.33
CA ASN A 11 19.02 4.88 -1.38
C ASN A 11 19.10 6.36 -1.81
N ASP A 12 18.23 7.21 -1.23
CA ASP A 12 18.11 8.64 -1.55
C ASP A 12 17.76 8.95 -3.03
N GLN A 13 17.25 7.97 -3.77
CA GLN A 13 16.76 8.10 -5.14
C GLN A 13 15.23 8.12 -5.14
N GLU A 14 14.66 9.21 -5.61
CA GLU A 14 13.22 9.44 -5.64
C GLU A 14 12.55 8.71 -6.82
N PHE A 15 11.28 8.31 -6.65
CA PHE A 15 10.55 7.60 -7.71
C PHE A 15 9.95 8.55 -8.75
N TRP A 16 9.47 9.73 -8.32
CA TRP A 16 8.80 10.68 -9.21
C TRP A 16 9.76 11.43 -10.14
N THR A 17 11.04 11.51 -9.80
CA THR A 17 12.10 12.05 -10.67
C THR A 17 12.64 11.02 -11.65
N GLN A 18 12.24 9.76 -11.53
CA GLN A 18 12.78 8.60 -12.23
C GLN A 18 14.25 8.28 -11.87
N ASP A 19 14.83 8.91 -10.86
CA ASP A 19 16.23 8.67 -10.47
C ASP A 19 16.44 7.24 -9.98
N TYR A 20 15.46 6.69 -9.26
CA TYR A 20 15.55 5.31 -8.78
C TYR A 20 15.45 4.29 -9.91
N GLN A 21 14.62 4.54 -10.92
CA GLN A 21 14.40 3.66 -12.07
C GLN A 21 15.53 3.74 -13.11
N LYS A 22 16.25 4.86 -13.13
CA LYS A 22 17.32 5.14 -14.10
C LYS A 22 18.37 4.02 -14.11
N GLU A 23 18.76 3.60 -15.32
CA GLU A 23 19.77 2.56 -15.55
C GLU A 23 19.43 1.17 -14.96
N LYS A 24 18.18 0.94 -14.55
CA LYS A 24 17.69 -0.35 -14.06
C LYS A 24 16.62 -0.92 -14.99
N SER A 25 16.58 -2.24 -15.09
CA SER A 25 15.43 -2.94 -15.68
C SER A 25 14.20 -2.79 -14.78
N GLN A 26 13.00 -2.99 -15.33
CA GLN A 26 11.75 -2.99 -14.55
C GLN A 26 11.82 -3.98 -13.38
N GLN A 27 12.38 -5.16 -13.61
CA GLN A 27 12.56 -6.16 -12.57
C GLN A 27 13.42 -5.63 -11.42
N GLU A 28 14.57 -5.03 -11.71
CA GLU A 28 15.50 -4.55 -10.70
C GLU A 28 14.89 -3.47 -9.80
N TYR A 29 14.21 -2.47 -10.38
CA TYR A 29 13.65 -1.42 -9.53
C TYR A 29 12.37 -1.83 -8.81
N ILE A 30 11.52 -2.70 -9.37
CA ILE A 30 10.33 -3.20 -8.70
C ILE A 30 10.70 -4.16 -7.55
N GLU A 31 11.55 -5.15 -7.83
CA GLU A 31 11.98 -6.09 -6.79
C GLU A 31 12.82 -5.40 -5.71
N GLY A 32 13.68 -4.45 -6.09
CA GLY A 32 14.45 -3.63 -5.15
C GLY A 32 13.56 -2.77 -4.25
N TYR A 33 12.49 -2.18 -4.77
CA TYR A 33 11.50 -1.46 -3.99
C TYR A 33 10.84 -2.34 -2.91
N TYR A 34 10.35 -3.52 -3.27
CA TYR A 34 9.75 -4.44 -2.29
C TYR A 34 10.78 -5.01 -1.32
N GLN A 35 12.03 -5.21 -1.76
CA GLN A 35 13.11 -5.64 -0.86
C GLN A 35 13.40 -4.59 0.20
N GLU A 36 13.46 -3.30 -0.18
CA GLU A 36 13.63 -2.23 0.79
C GLU A 36 12.43 -2.13 1.74
N MET A 37 11.22 -2.25 1.24
CA MET A 37 10.02 -2.29 2.07
C MET A 37 10.08 -3.42 3.11
N LEU A 38 10.51 -4.62 2.70
CA LEU A 38 10.68 -5.75 3.61
C LEU A 38 11.73 -5.45 4.69
N ASN A 39 12.85 -4.84 4.32
CA ASN A 39 13.90 -4.43 5.24
C ASN A 39 13.37 -3.43 6.28
N VAL A 40 12.62 -2.43 5.81
CA VAL A 40 12.04 -1.38 6.65
C VAL A 40 11.01 -1.96 7.63
N VAL A 41 10.04 -2.77 7.19
CA VAL A 41 9.01 -3.34 8.08
C VAL A 41 9.59 -4.35 9.07
N LYS A 42 10.68 -5.06 8.72
CA LYS A 42 11.39 -5.93 9.66
C LYS A 42 12.12 -5.15 10.75
N LYS A 43 12.66 -3.99 10.43
CA LYS A 43 13.48 -3.18 11.33
C LYS A 43 12.68 -2.16 12.13
N TYR A 44 11.72 -1.48 11.49
CA TYR A 44 10.98 -0.37 12.09
C TYR A 44 9.56 -0.80 12.47
N LYS A 45 9.17 -0.62 13.74
CA LYS A 45 7.91 -1.13 14.31
C LYS A 45 6.95 -0.04 14.80
N ASN A 46 7.40 1.22 14.82
CA ASN A 46 6.61 2.32 15.38
C ASN A 46 5.72 2.99 14.30
N TYR A 47 4.75 2.24 13.78
CA TYR A 47 3.74 2.71 12.84
C TYR A 47 2.41 1.99 13.06
N SER A 48 1.33 2.49 12.46
CA SER A 48 -0.02 1.90 12.52
C SER A 48 -0.33 1.06 11.28
N VAL A 49 -0.10 1.61 10.12
CA VAL A 49 -0.33 0.96 8.82
C VAL A 49 0.81 1.25 7.85
N LEU A 50 1.01 0.33 6.91
CA LEU A 50 1.86 0.53 5.74
C LEU A 50 1.03 1.22 4.66
N GLY A 51 1.45 2.41 4.25
CA GLY A 51 0.77 3.23 3.24
C GLY A 51 1.05 2.76 1.82
N HIS A 52 0.11 2.98 0.90
CA HIS A 52 0.22 2.78 -0.55
C HIS A 52 1.30 1.74 -0.97
N LEU A 53 1.15 0.50 -0.53
CA LEU A 53 2.16 -0.57 -0.56
C LEU A 53 2.80 -0.78 -1.94
N ASP A 54 2.08 -0.55 -3.02
CA ASP A 54 2.57 -0.67 -4.40
C ASP A 54 2.72 0.68 -5.11
N LEU A 55 3.13 1.72 -4.37
CA LEU A 55 3.32 3.09 -4.87
C LEU A 55 4.14 3.15 -6.16
N MET A 56 5.11 2.25 -6.34
CA MET A 56 5.97 2.21 -7.52
C MET A 56 5.16 2.10 -8.83
N THR A 57 3.97 1.49 -8.80
CA THR A 57 3.09 1.38 -9.99
C THR A 57 2.67 2.74 -10.56
N ARG A 58 2.65 3.79 -9.72
CA ARG A 58 2.34 5.18 -10.13
C ARG A 58 3.44 5.78 -11.00
N TYR A 59 4.67 5.35 -10.80
CA TYR A 59 5.87 5.90 -11.42
C TYR A 59 6.54 4.93 -12.41
N ASP A 60 5.90 3.80 -12.68
CA ASP A 60 6.38 2.78 -13.61
C ASP A 60 5.91 3.12 -15.03
N GLU A 61 6.80 3.71 -15.83
CA GLU A 61 6.53 4.10 -17.21
C GLU A 61 6.52 2.92 -18.21
N ILE A 62 7.08 1.76 -17.81
CA ILE A 62 7.10 0.54 -18.64
C ILE A 62 5.72 -0.12 -18.63
N GLY A 63 4.99 0.00 -17.52
CA GLY A 63 3.67 -0.55 -17.35
C GLY A 63 3.60 -1.66 -16.29
N ASN A 64 2.51 -2.39 -16.26
CA ASN A 64 2.21 -3.31 -15.16
C ASN A 64 3.24 -4.45 -15.03
N TYR A 65 3.92 -4.52 -13.89
CA TYR A 65 4.80 -5.65 -13.55
C TYR A 65 3.95 -6.81 -13.00
N PRO A 66 4.13 -8.05 -13.48
CA PRO A 66 3.29 -9.17 -13.07
C PRO A 66 3.36 -9.45 -11.57
N PHE A 67 2.20 -9.45 -10.90
CA PHE A 67 2.08 -9.72 -9.47
C PHE A 67 2.75 -11.03 -9.04
N GLU A 68 2.62 -12.11 -9.83
CA GLU A 68 3.19 -13.42 -9.51
C GLU A 68 4.72 -13.39 -9.34
N LYS A 69 5.43 -12.46 -9.99
CA LYS A 69 6.88 -12.31 -9.84
C LYS A 69 7.28 -11.74 -8.48
N VAL A 70 6.43 -10.93 -7.88
CA VAL A 70 6.68 -10.25 -6.59
C VAL A 70 5.83 -10.81 -5.45
N LYS A 71 4.93 -11.76 -5.73
CA LYS A 71 4.03 -12.36 -4.75
C LYS A 71 4.75 -12.93 -3.53
N SER A 72 5.89 -13.56 -3.72
CA SER A 72 6.66 -14.15 -2.61
C SER A 72 7.13 -13.08 -1.62
N ILE A 73 7.76 -12.04 -2.12
CA ILE A 73 8.28 -10.95 -1.27
C ILE A 73 7.15 -10.13 -0.64
N ILE A 74 6.07 -9.87 -1.38
CA ILE A 74 4.86 -9.22 -0.84
C ILE A 74 4.23 -10.07 0.26
N THR A 75 4.20 -11.39 0.10
CA THR A 75 3.73 -12.31 1.15
C THR A 75 4.54 -12.16 2.43
N GLU A 76 5.86 -12.05 2.35
CA GLU A 76 6.72 -11.84 3.53
C GLU A 76 6.47 -10.48 4.19
N ILE A 77 6.31 -9.43 3.40
CA ILE A 77 5.97 -8.09 3.89
C ILE A 77 4.65 -8.15 4.66
N LEU A 78 3.60 -8.67 4.04
CA LEU A 78 2.27 -8.73 4.64
C LEU A 78 2.23 -9.61 5.90
N LYS A 79 2.91 -10.76 5.89
CA LYS A 79 3.06 -11.60 7.10
C LYS A 79 3.74 -10.84 8.23
N THR A 80 4.82 -10.10 7.93
CA THR A 80 5.53 -9.28 8.92
C THR A 80 4.61 -8.22 9.52
N VAL A 81 3.89 -7.47 8.66
CA VAL A 81 2.92 -6.44 9.05
C VAL A 81 1.83 -7.03 9.96
N ILE A 82 1.24 -8.16 9.57
CA ILE A 82 0.19 -8.84 10.34
C ILE A 82 0.71 -9.35 11.69
N GLN A 83 1.88 -9.99 11.71
CA GLN A 83 2.50 -10.51 12.95
C GLN A 83 2.83 -9.40 13.95
N ASP A 84 3.19 -8.21 13.46
CA ASP A 84 3.46 -7.04 14.29
C ASP A 84 2.17 -6.32 14.78
N GLY A 85 0.99 -6.85 14.43
CA GLY A 85 -0.30 -6.23 14.77
C GLY A 85 -0.53 -4.90 14.02
N LYS A 86 0.08 -4.73 12.85
CA LYS A 86 -0.05 -3.56 11.98
C LYS A 86 -1.03 -3.84 10.85
N GLY A 87 -1.39 -2.77 10.12
CA GLY A 87 -2.29 -2.87 8.98
C GLY A 87 -1.67 -2.33 7.69
N ILE A 88 -2.54 -2.21 6.70
CA ILE A 88 -2.25 -1.57 5.42
C ILE A 88 -3.25 -0.46 5.15
N GLU A 89 -2.89 0.48 4.28
CA GLU A 89 -3.77 1.52 3.77
C GLU A 89 -4.24 1.17 2.36
N ILE A 90 -5.54 1.41 2.06
CA ILE A 90 -5.99 1.66 0.69
C ILE A 90 -5.87 3.15 0.44
N ASN A 91 -5.08 3.52 -0.55
CA ASN A 91 -4.87 4.89 -0.97
C ASN A 91 -5.66 5.16 -2.25
N THR A 92 -6.72 5.98 -2.16
CA THR A 92 -7.63 6.21 -3.27
C THR A 92 -7.10 7.19 -4.31
N SER A 93 -5.91 7.75 -4.10
CA SER A 93 -5.29 8.64 -5.10
C SER A 93 -4.99 7.95 -6.43
N SER A 94 -4.95 6.60 -6.46
CA SER A 94 -4.87 5.82 -7.69
C SER A 94 -5.83 6.29 -8.78
N HIS A 95 -7.07 6.64 -8.40
CA HIS A 95 -8.09 7.18 -9.30
C HIS A 95 -7.65 8.50 -9.96
N ARG A 96 -7.03 9.40 -9.17
CA ARG A 96 -6.54 10.70 -9.69
C ARG A 96 -5.34 10.57 -10.61
N TYR A 97 -4.52 9.54 -10.37
CA TYR A 97 -3.35 9.23 -11.22
C TYR A 97 -3.71 8.34 -12.40
N GLY A 98 -4.99 8.02 -12.60
CA GLY A 98 -5.47 7.22 -13.73
C GLY A 98 -4.94 5.78 -13.73
N LEU A 99 -4.60 5.24 -12.57
CA LEU A 99 -4.20 3.85 -12.45
C LEU A 99 -5.39 2.93 -12.72
N LYS A 100 -5.12 1.78 -13.35
CA LYS A 100 -6.16 0.80 -13.69
C LYS A 100 -6.71 0.04 -12.48
N ASP A 101 -5.97 0.03 -11.36
CA ASP A 101 -6.31 -0.68 -10.13
C ASP A 101 -6.13 0.24 -8.92
N SER A 102 -6.61 -0.20 -7.76
CA SER A 102 -6.36 0.47 -6.48
C SER A 102 -4.89 0.42 -6.06
N THR A 103 -4.51 1.22 -5.08
CA THR A 103 -3.21 1.15 -4.41
C THR A 103 -3.44 0.85 -2.93
N PRO A 104 -3.06 -0.37 -2.43
CA PRO A 104 -2.50 -1.47 -3.21
C PRO A 104 -3.53 -2.16 -4.13
N SER A 105 -3.00 -2.88 -5.11
CA SER A 105 -3.78 -3.60 -6.12
C SER A 105 -4.73 -4.63 -5.51
N ARG A 106 -5.80 -4.99 -6.24
CA ARG A 106 -6.76 -6.02 -5.81
C ARG A 106 -6.11 -7.35 -5.45
N ASP A 107 -5.05 -7.74 -6.15
CA ASP A 107 -4.33 -8.98 -5.87
C ASP A 107 -3.60 -8.93 -4.52
N ILE A 108 -3.01 -7.78 -4.18
CA ILE A 108 -2.37 -7.57 -2.87
C ILE A 108 -3.41 -7.55 -1.75
N LEU A 109 -4.54 -6.89 -1.95
CA LEU A 109 -5.63 -6.85 -0.96
C LEU A 109 -6.22 -8.24 -0.69
N LYS A 110 -6.44 -9.05 -1.74
CA LYS A 110 -6.90 -10.44 -1.59
C LYS A 110 -5.87 -11.28 -0.83
N LEU A 111 -4.60 -11.17 -1.19
CA LEU A 111 -3.51 -11.86 -0.49
C LEU A 111 -3.45 -11.45 0.98
N TYR A 112 -3.58 -10.15 1.30
CA TYR A 112 -3.61 -9.67 2.68
C TYR A 112 -4.73 -10.31 3.50
N LYS A 113 -5.94 -10.37 2.92
CA LYS A 113 -7.08 -11.05 3.53
C LYS A 113 -6.83 -12.56 3.72
N GLU A 114 -6.33 -13.25 2.69
CA GLU A 114 -6.00 -14.68 2.73
C GLU A 114 -5.00 -15.01 3.84
N LEU A 115 -4.05 -14.11 4.10
CA LEU A 115 -3.07 -14.21 5.18
C LEU A 115 -3.64 -13.88 6.57
N GLY A 116 -4.92 -13.52 6.67
CA GLY A 116 -5.60 -13.20 7.92
C GLY A 116 -5.46 -11.74 8.36
N GLY A 117 -5.05 -10.84 7.47
CA GLY A 117 -5.00 -9.40 7.72
C GLY A 117 -6.39 -8.81 7.93
N LYS A 118 -6.54 -7.94 8.92
CA LYS A 118 -7.83 -7.34 9.30
C LYS A 118 -7.81 -5.82 9.40
N ILE A 119 -6.63 -5.23 9.63
CA ILE A 119 -6.47 -3.79 9.85
C ILE A 119 -6.25 -3.13 8.49
N ILE A 120 -7.29 -2.50 7.95
CA ILE A 120 -7.24 -1.77 6.67
C ILE A 120 -7.78 -0.37 6.91
N THR A 121 -6.99 0.65 6.62
CA THR A 121 -7.45 2.05 6.58
C THR A 121 -7.72 2.48 5.14
N ILE A 122 -8.50 3.54 4.95
CA ILE A 122 -8.76 4.14 3.65
C ILE A 122 -8.32 5.60 3.71
N GLY A 123 -7.42 6.01 2.83
CA GLY A 123 -6.88 7.37 2.74
C GLY A 123 -7.02 7.96 1.34
N SER A 124 -7.42 9.24 1.25
CA SER A 124 -7.53 9.92 -0.04
C SER A 124 -6.22 10.54 -0.53
N ASP A 125 -5.19 10.55 0.32
CA ASP A 125 -3.88 11.15 0.02
C ASP A 125 -4.02 12.58 -0.55
N SER A 126 -4.87 13.37 0.12
CA SER A 126 -5.29 14.68 -0.34
C SER A 126 -4.15 15.70 -0.20
N HIS A 127 -3.78 16.35 -1.32
CA HIS A 127 -2.84 17.47 -1.38
C HIS A 127 -3.54 18.79 -1.76
N LYS A 128 -4.88 18.75 -1.97
CA LYS A 128 -5.72 19.90 -2.27
C LYS A 128 -7.09 19.71 -1.64
N PRO A 129 -7.82 20.80 -1.29
CA PRO A 129 -9.13 20.70 -0.63
C PRO A 129 -10.12 19.82 -1.38
N GLU A 130 -10.17 19.91 -2.72
CA GLU A 130 -11.07 19.13 -3.58
C GLU A 130 -10.80 17.63 -3.60
N HIS A 131 -9.64 17.20 -3.10
CA HIS A 131 -9.28 15.77 -3.00
C HIS A 131 -9.63 15.14 -1.66
N LEU A 132 -10.04 15.96 -0.67
CA LEU A 132 -10.31 15.45 0.67
C LEU A 132 -11.49 14.48 0.66
N GLY A 133 -11.24 13.25 1.10
CA GLY A 133 -12.24 12.19 1.13
C GLY A 133 -12.65 11.63 -0.25
N ALA A 134 -11.94 11.99 -1.34
CA ALA A 134 -12.27 11.51 -2.67
C ALA A 134 -12.14 9.99 -2.78
N TYR A 135 -13.13 9.34 -3.41
CA TYR A 135 -13.18 7.90 -3.71
C TYR A 135 -13.16 6.96 -2.50
N ILE A 136 -13.54 7.45 -1.32
CA ILE A 136 -13.61 6.62 -0.09
C ILE A 136 -14.71 5.56 -0.22
N ASP A 137 -15.86 5.90 -0.82
CA ASP A 137 -16.98 4.96 -0.97
C ASP A 137 -16.66 3.87 -2.00
N GLU A 138 -15.97 4.20 -3.09
CA GLU A 138 -15.44 3.22 -4.05
C GLU A 138 -14.47 2.24 -3.40
N ALA A 139 -13.61 2.71 -2.49
CA ALA A 139 -12.71 1.85 -1.74
C ALA A 139 -13.46 0.92 -0.76
N LYS A 140 -14.55 1.39 -0.14
CA LYS A 140 -15.42 0.53 0.68
C LYS A 140 -16.11 -0.55 -0.14
N GLU A 141 -16.62 -0.20 -1.33
CA GLU A 141 -17.22 -1.19 -2.23
C GLU A 141 -16.17 -2.22 -2.70
N LEU A 142 -14.97 -1.79 -3.02
CA LEU A 142 -13.87 -2.71 -3.32
C LEU A 142 -13.62 -3.68 -2.16
N LEU A 143 -13.57 -3.20 -0.91
CA LEU A 143 -13.39 -4.06 0.26
C LEU A 143 -14.53 -5.09 0.39
N LYS A 144 -15.79 -4.70 0.17
CA LYS A 144 -16.94 -5.63 0.13
C LYS A 144 -16.77 -6.68 -0.97
N GLU A 145 -16.42 -6.26 -2.20
CA GLU A 145 -16.21 -7.17 -3.34
C GLU A 145 -15.15 -8.25 -3.04
N ILE A 146 -14.07 -7.91 -2.35
CA ILE A 146 -13.06 -8.89 -1.93
C ILE A 146 -13.44 -9.64 -0.64
N GLY A 147 -14.61 -9.34 -0.07
CA GLY A 147 -15.22 -10.02 1.07
C GLY A 147 -14.62 -9.61 2.42
N CYS A 148 -14.17 -8.36 2.57
CA CYS A 148 -13.87 -7.79 3.87
C CYS A 148 -15.16 -7.33 4.56
N ASP A 149 -15.22 -7.44 5.88
CA ASP A 149 -16.40 -7.06 6.67
C ASP A 149 -16.28 -5.65 7.26
N SER A 150 -15.07 -5.11 7.32
CA SER A 150 -14.79 -3.84 8.01
C SER A 150 -13.56 -3.13 7.46
N PHE A 151 -13.47 -1.83 7.74
CA PHE A 151 -12.27 -1.01 7.65
C PHE A 151 -11.96 -0.40 9.02
N CYS A 152 -10.83 0.30 9.16
CA CYS A 152 -10.40 0.87 10.44
C CYS A 152 -10.15 2.38 10.36
N THR A 153 -10.46 3.07 11.45
CA THR A 153 -9.81 4.32 11.86
C THR A 153 -8.91 4.05 13.07
N PHE A 154 -8.17 5.06 13.54
CA PHE A 154 -7.29 4.90 14.69
C PHE A 154 -7.53 5.98 15.75
N GLU A 155 -7.44 5.59 17.02
CA GLU A 155 -7.35 6.48 18.16
C GLU A 155 -6.25 5.98 19.11
N LYS A 156 -5.31 6.86 19.48
CA LYS A 156 -4.19 6.53 20.37
C LYS A 156 -3.44 5.25 19.96
N MET A 157 -3.12 5.16 18.67
CA MET A 157 -2.42 4.01 18.04
C MET A 157 -3.20 2.70 18.05
N LYS A 158 -4.51 2.71 18.37
CA LYS A 158 -5.36 1.51 18.37
C LYS A 158 -6.37 1.55 17.23
N PRO A 159 -6.56 0.47 16.50
CA PRO A 159 -7.57 0.40 15.45
C PRO A 159 -8.99 0.35 16.03
N ILE A 160 -9.88 1.12 15.41
CA ILE A 160 -11.33 1.10 15.65
C ILE A 160 -11.97 0.57 14.37
N PHE A 161 -12.67 -0.56 14.49
CA PHE A 161 -13.29 -1.22 13.35
C PHE A 161 -14.67 -0.65 13.05
N HIS A 162 -14.93 -0.36 11.78
CA HIS A 162 -16.22 0.09 11.24
C HIS A 162 -16.72 -0.92 10.23
N GLN A 163 -17.98 -1.33 10.35
CA GLN A 163 -18.61 -2.24 9.38
C GLN A 163 -18.73 -1.56 8.01
N LEU A 164 -18.57 -2.33 6.94
CA LEU A 164 -18.70 -1.91 5.55
C LEU A 164 -20.17 -1.91 5.07
#